data_ce5f0fce3f4a72575ad95f2f896e0755
#
_entry.id   ce5f0fce3f4a72575ad95f2f896e0755
#
_cell.length_a   1.000
_cell.length_b   1.000
_cell.length_c   1.000
_cell.angle_alpha   90.00
_cell.angle_beta   90.00
_cell.angle_gamma   90.00
#
_symmetry.space_group_name_H-M   'P 1'
#
loop_
_entity.id
_entity.type
_entity.pdbx_description
1 polymer ?
#
loop_
_entity_poly.entity_id
_entity_poly.type
_entity_poly.pdbx_seq_one_letter_code
_entity_poly.pdbx_strand_id
1 'polypeptide(L)'
;YISDVKKFLEFLPEENLQLIPGEILNYKVHLKENYKVSTVNRKISALNEFFKIFDIDARLKSEKVHNGQIKDDFLTEKEYNRLLKFAINKKMEIIMIILANTGIRISELKFISVENLKSGIVEIENKGKIRNIILSKNLILVLKKYCKENNIKTGSIINVSRIYIHNSLKQSAANARGGLKKSKVHAHAFRHLFAVQFLKKNNNNIAALADILGHSSLE
;
A
#
# COMPACT_ATOMS: atom_id res chain seq x y z
N TYR A 1 6.45 1.29 15.60
CA TYR A 1 6.76 2.28 16.65
C TYR A 1 7.43 1.63 17.85
N ILE A 2 6.75 0.74 18.63
CA ILE A 2 7.28 0.12 19.85
C ILE A 2 8.65 -0.56 19.60
N SER A 3 8.77 -1.37 18.56
CA SER A 3 10.03 -2.02 18.19
C SER A 3 11.15 -1.04 17.83
N ASP A 4 10.83 0.14 17.28
CA ASP A 4 11.83 1.15 16.93
C ASP A 4 12.31 1.89 18.18
N VAL A 5 11.42 2.18 19.13
CA VAL A 5 11.75 2.77 20.44
C VAL A 5 12.58 1.79 21.27
N LYS A 6 12.20 0.50 21.30
CA LYS A 6 12.98 -0.53 22.02
C LYS A 6 14.42 -0.58 21.54
N LYS A 7 14.64 -0.59 20.20
CA LYS A 7 16.01 -0.55 19.63
C LYS A 7 16.78 0.72 19.97
N PHE A 8 16.10 1.84 20.15
CA PHE A 8 16.74 3.06 20.61
C PHE A 8 17.17 2.94 22.06
N LEU A 9 16.31 2.43 22.93
CA LEU A 9 16.63 2.22 24.34
C LEU A 9 17.77 1.19 24.53
N GLU A 10 17.81 0.13 23.72
CA GLU A 10 18.89 -0.86 23.69
C GLU A 10 20.23 -0.30 23.18
N PHE A 11 20.20 0.82 22.44
CA PHE A 11 21.41 1.50 21.95
C PHE A 11 22.04 2.43 23.00
N LEU A 12 21.26 2.87 24.00
CA LEU A 12 21.75 3.76 25.05
C LEU A 12 22.67 2.99 26.03
N PRO A 13 23.72 3.64 26.57
CA PRO A 13 24.58 3.04 27.59
C PRO A 13 23.75 2.65 28.82
N GLU A 14 24.00 1.44 29.36
CA GLU A 14 23.28 0.91 30.53
C GLU A 14 23.46 1.77 31.78
N GLU A 15 24.58 2.50 31.90
CA GLU A 15 24.94 3.29 33.07
C GLU A 15 24.19 4.63 33.19
N ASN A 16 23.54 5.10 32.11
CA ASN A 16 22.88 6.40 32.13
C ASN A 16 21.64 6.38 31.22
N LEU A 17 20.49 6.05 31.80
CA LEU A 17 19.18 6.20 31.14
C LEU A 17 18.73 7.68 30.98
N GLN A 18 19.63 8.64 31.24
CA GLN A 18 19.37 10.04 30.92
C GLN A 18 19.49 10.23 29.41
N LEU A 19 18.39 10.64 28.81
CA LEU A 19 18.31 10.97 27.37
C LEU A 19 19.10 12.26 27.10
N ILE A 20 20.42 12.16 27.06
CA ILE A 20 21.30 13.28 26.75
C ILE A 20 21.17 13.59 25.25
N PRO A 21 21.05 14.87 24.85
CA PRO A 21 20.94 15.25 23.44
C PRO A 21 22.01 14.64 22.53
N GLY A 22 23.22 14.43 23.04
CA GLY A 22 24.33 13.77 22.34
C GLY A 22 24.00 12.33 21.95
N GLU A 23 23.42 11.53 22.86
CA GLU A 23 23.07 10.14 22.60
C GLU A 23 21.97 10.00 21.57
N ILE A 24 21.00 10.91 21.59
CA ILE A 24 19.93 10.95 20.58
C ILE A 24 20.52 11.25 19.20
N LEU A 25 21.50 12.13 19.12
CA LEU A 25 22.19 12.45 17.85
C LEU A 25 23.07 11.28 17.39
N ASN A 26 23.82 10.64 18.31
CA ASN A 26 24.63 9.45 18.01
C ASN A 26 23.76 8.32 17.44
N TYR A 27 22.57 8.10 18.03
CA TYR A 27 21.63 7.12 17.46
C TYR A 27 21.17 7.49 16.05
N LYS A 28 20.93 8.77 15.77
CA LYS A 28 20.62 9.22 14.41
C LYS A 28 21.76 8.93 13.43
N VAL A 29 23.01 9.15 13.82
CA VAL A 29 24.18 8.80 13.02
C VAL A 29 24.21 7.29 12.76
N HIS A 30 24.07 6.47 13.79
CA HIS A 30 23.96 5.02 13.67
C HIS A 30 22.85 4.58 12.69
N LEU A 31 21.69 5.22 12.74
CA LEU A 31 20.60 4.93 11.80
C LEU A 31 20.99 5.25 10.34
N LYS A 32 21.69 6.34 10.10
CA LYS A 32 22.13 6.75 8.75
C LYS A 32 23.14 5.78 8.16
N GLU A 33 24.02 5.24 8.96
CA GLU A 33 25.03 4.27 8.53
C GLU A 33 24.44 2.90 8.20
N ASN A 34 23.38 2.50 8.92
CA ASN A 34 22.86 1.13 8.85
C ASN A 34 21.54 0.98 8.04
N TYR A 35 20.87 2.09 7.71
CA TYR A 35 19.55 2.03 7.08
C TYR A 35 19.39 3.00 5.92
N LYS A 36 18.50 2.65 4.98
CA LYS A 36 18.08 3.55 3.89
C LYS A 36 17.34 4.77 4.46
N VAL A 37 17.46 5.92 3.81
CA VAL A 37 16.87 7.21 4.24
C VAL A 37 15.37 7.10 4.60
N SER A 38 14.58 6.37 3.81
CA SER A 38 13.16 6.15 4.11
C SER A 38 12.92 5.39 5.42
N THR A 39 13.78 4.43 5.75
CA THR A 39 13.74 3.69 7.01
C THR A 39 14.21 4.57 8.17
N VAL A 40 15.26 5.37 7.98
CA VAL A 40 15.74 6.37 8.94
C VAL A 40 14.59 7.32 9.32
N ASN A 41 13.94 7.93 8.33
CA ASN A 41 12.84 8.87 8.56
C ASN A 41 11.65 8.23 9.28
N ARG A 42 11.30 6.98 8.96
CA ARG A 42 10.26 6.24 9.68
C ARG A 42 10.62 6.03 11.16
N LYS A 43 11.87 5.67 11.43
CA LYS A 43 12.39 5.49 12.81
C LYS A 43 12.44 6.82 13.57
N ILE A 44 12.89 7.89 12.94
CA ILE A 44 12.88 9.25 13.49
C ILE A 44 11.45 9.67 13.86
N SER A 45 10.46 9.41 12.99
CA SER A 45 9.05 9.71 13.29
C SER A 45 8.55 8.94 14.52
N ALA A 46 8.95 7.67 14.68
CA ALA A 46 8.59 6.87 15.84
C ALA A 46 9.21 7.42 17.13
N LEU A 47 10.48 7.87 17.08
CA LEU A 47 11.17 8.46 18.23
C LEU A 47 10.60 9.85 18.58
N ASN A 48 10.31 10.70 17.60
CA ASN A 48 9.70 12.00 17.87
C ASN A 48 8.32 11.86 18.52
N GLU A 49 7.55 10.84 18.17
CA GLU A 49 6.27 10.56 18.84
C GLU A 49 6.49 10.04 20.27
N PHE A 50 7.51 9.21 20.48
CA PHE A 50 7.91 8.76 21.81
C PHE A 50 8.34 9.95 22.69
N PHE A 51 9.21 10.84 22.20
CA PHE A 51 9.64 12.04 22.92
C PHE A 51 8.45 12.92 23.29
N LYS A 52 7.51 13.11 22.37
CA LYS A 52 6.31 13.89 22.64
C LYS A 52 5.42 13.28 23.72
N ILE A 53 5.21 11.95 23.72
CA ILE A 53 4.36 11.26 24.71
C ILE A 53 4.93 11.35 26.12
N PHE A 54 6.26 11.36 26.23
CA PHE A 54 6.97 11.38 27.53
C PHE A 54 7.50 12.77 27.91
N ASP A 55 7.03 13.84 27.25
CA ASP A 55 7.46 15.23 27.49
C ASP A 55 8.99 15.43 27.48
N ILE A 56 9.69 14.65 26.63
CA ILE A 56 11.12 14.78 26.44
C ILE A 56 11.38 15.92 25.48
N ASP A 57 12.13 16.94 25.92
CA ASP A 57 12.51 18.09 25.07
C ASP A 57 13.60 17.69 24.06
N ALA A 58 13.21 16.86 23.12
CA ALA A 58 14.06 16.38 22.03
C ALA A 58 13.28 16.21 20.74
N ARG A 59 13.90 16.59 19.63
CA ARG A 59 13.33 16.40 18.30
C ARG A 59 14.40 16.13 17.26
N LEU A 60 14.25 15.01 16.54
CA LEU A 60 15.11 14.66 15.41
C LEU A 60 14.51 15.19 14.11
N LYS A 61 15.32 15.90 13.32
CA LYS A 61 14.94 16.30 11.96
C LYS A 61 15.07 15.12 11.00
N SER A 62 14.07 14.92 10.15
CA SER A 62 14.11 13.94 9.07
C SER A 62 15.22 14.27 8.06
N GLU A 63 15.81 13.23 7.48
CA GLU A 63 16.77 13.37 6.39
C GLU A 63 16.05 13.72 5.09
N LYS A 64 16.68 14.58 4.27
CA LYS A 64 16.17 14.90 2.95
C LYS A 64 16.21 13.65 2.05
N VAL A 65 15.07 13.27 1.52
CA VAL A 65 15.01 12.24 0.47
C VAL A 65 15.39 12.94 -0.82
N HIS A 66 16.59 12.67 -1.32
CA HIS A 66 16.90 13.02 -2.70
C HIS A 66 16.06 12.11 -3.59
N ASN A 67 14.94 12.61 -4.10
CA ASN A 67 14.19 11.96 -5.17
C ASN A 67 15.07 12.03 -6.43
N GLY A 68 16.02 11.08 -6.52
CA GLY A 68 16.62 10.75 -7.79
C GLY A 68 15.48 10.47 -8.77
N GLN A 69 15.69 10.76 -10.06
CA GLN A 69 14.74 10.63 -11.16
C GLN A 69 13.64 9.62 -10.86
N ILE A 70 12.38 10.04 -11.00
CA ILE A 70 11.22 9.14 -10.95
C ILE A 70 11.59 8.00 -11.90
N LYS A 71 12.11 6.91 -11.36
CA LYS A 71 12.39 5.73 -12.18
C LYS A 71 11.03 5.32 -12.73
N ASP A 72 10.97 5.08 -14.05
CA ASP A 72 9.84 4.47 -14.75
C ASP A 72 9.59 3.02 -14.26
N ASP A 73 9.45 2.87 -12.96
CA ASP A 73 9.30 1.58 -12.28
C ASP A 73 7.81 1.30 -11.97
N PHE A 74 6.91 1.95 -12.75
CA PHE A 74 5.48 1.72 -12.66
C PHE A 74 5.05 0.54 -13.52
N LEU A 75 4.04 -0.18 -13.03
CA LEU A 75 3.40 -1.25 -13.79
C LEU A 75 2.65 -0.63 -14.98
N THR A 76 3.07 -0.97 -16.20
CA THR A 76 2.38 -0.53 -17.42
C THR A 76 1.16 -1.41 -17.70
N GLU A 77 0.23 -0.92 -18.54
CA GLU A 77 -0.94 -1.69 -18.97
C GLU A 77 -0.56 -2.98 -19.71
N LYS A 78 0.49 -2.93 -20.54
CA LYS A 78 1.01 -4.11 -21.24
C LYS A 78 1.56 -5.16 -20.25
N GLU A 79 2.29 -4.70 -19.22
CA GLU A 79 2.82 -5.57 -18.16
C GLU A 79 1.69 -6.15 -17.29
N TYR A 80 0.67 -5.35 -16.97
CA TYR A 80 -0.52 -5.79 -16.26
C TYR A 80 -1.29 -6.88 -17.03
N ASN A 81 -1.56 -6.67 -18.32
CA ASN A 81 -2.26 -7.65 -19.14
C ASN A 81 -1.47 -8.95 -19.28
N ARG A 82 -0.14 -8.85 -19.33
CA ARG A 82 0.74 -10.03 -19.27
C ARG A 82 0.63 -10.73 -17.92
N LEU A 83 0.71 -9.98 -16.82
CA LEU A 83 0.64 -10.51 -15.47
C LEU A 83 -0.67 -11.27 -15.20
N LEU A 84 -1.80 -10.77 -15.71
CA LEU A 84 -3.09 -11.45 -15.63
C LEU A 84 -3.06 -12.85 -16.27
N LYS A 85 -2.42 -12.99 -17.44
CA LYS A 85 -2.30 -14.29 -18.15
C LYS A 85 -1.48 -15.32 -17.36
N PHE A 86 -0.60 -14.87 -16.47
CA PHE A 86 0.27 -15.71 -15.66
C PHE A 86 -0.09 -15.70 -14.17
N ALA A 87 -1.32 -15.30 -13.85
CA ALA A 87 -1.84 -15.42 -12.49
C ALA A 87 -1.76 -16.88 -12.02
N ILE A 88 -1.25 -17.09 -10.80
CA ILE A 88 -1.06 -18.44 -10.26
C ILE A 88 -2.36 -19.25 -10.13
N ASN A 89 -3.47 -18.55 -10.00
CA ASN A 89 -4.83 -19.13 -9.98
C ASN A 89 -5.88 -18.04 -10.25
N LYS A 90 -7.12 -18.48 -10.45
CA LYS A 90 -8.26 -17.60 -10.74
C LYS A 90 -8.53 -16.57 -9.65
N LYS A 91 -8.37 -16.93 -8.38
CA LYS A 91 -8.53 -16.02 -7.25
C LYS A 91 -7.54 -14.85 -7.34
N MET A 92 -6.28 -15.12 -7.68
CA MET A 92 -5.27 -14.08 -7.81
C MET A 92 -5.52 -13.18 -9.02
N GLU A 93 -5.97 -13.75 -10.13
CA GLU A 93 -6.43 -12.99 -11.31
C GLU A 93 -7.54 -11.99 -10.91
N ILE A 94 -8.56 -12.44 -10.19
CA ILE A 94 -9.64 -11.60 -9.71
C ILE A 94 -9.15 -10.48 -8.77
N ILE A 95 -8.23 -10.81 -7.85
CA ILE A 95 -7.62 -9.80 -6.97
C ILE A 95 -6.92 -8.71 -7.78
N MET A 96 -6.12 -9.09 -8.77
CA MET A 96 -5.43 -8.14 -9.65
C MET A 96 -6.41 -7.26 -10.43
N ILE A 97 -7.49 -7.86 -10.95
CA ILE A 97 -8.56 -7.14 -11.66
C ILE A 97 -9.23 -6.11 -10.72
N ILE A 98 -9.58 -6.51 -9.50
CA ILE A 98 -10.19 -5.60 -8.52
C ILE A 98 -9.24 -4.42 -8.24
N LEU A 99 -7.99 -4.70 -7.88
CA LEU A 99 -7.01 -3.67 -7.51
C LEU A 99 -6.77 -2.66 -8.65
N ALA A 100 -6.67 -3.15 -9.90
CA ALA A 100 -6.42 -2.30 -11.07
C ALA A 100 -7.66 -1.49 -11.51
N ASN A 101 -8.87 -1.96 -11.22
CA ASN A 101 -10.11 -1.27 -11.61
C ASN A 101 -10.68 -0.34 -10.54
N THR A 102 -10.24 -0.46 -9.29
CA THR A 102 -10.79 0.31 -8.18
C THR A 102 -9.77 1.16 -7.44
N GLY A 103 -8.48 0.84 -7.58
CA GLY A 103 -7.40 1.50 -6.86
C GLY A 103 -7.44 1.31 -5.33
N ILE A 104 -8.24 0.40 -4.80
CA ILE A 104 -8.33 0.15 -3.35
C ILE A 104 -7.04 -0.44 -2.77
N ARG A 105 -6.85 -0.31 -1.46
CA ARG A 105 -5.74 -0.96 -0.75
C ARG A 105 -6.03 -2.45 -0.55
N ILE A 106 -5.00 -3.28 -0.42
CA ILE A 106 -5.19 -4.73 -0.09
C ILE A 106 -6.08 -4.92 1.13
N SER A 107 -5.91 -4.10 2.16
CA SER A 107 -6.72 -4.21 3.39
C SER A 107 -8.19 -3.92 3.17
N GLU A 108 -8.54 -3.28 2.06
CA GLU A 108 -9.90 -2.87 1.72
C GLU A 108 -10.61 -3.90 0.83
N LEU A 109 -9.90 -4.92 0.32
CA LEU A 109 -10.51 -6.03 -0.44
C LEU A 109 -11.66 -6.71 0.32
N LYS A 110 -11.57 -6.76 1.64
CA LYS A 110 -12.61 -7.34 2.51
C LYS A 110 -13.98 -6.65 2.40
N PHE A 111 -14.00 -5.37 1.98
CA PHE A 111 -15.24 -4.60 1.83
C PHE A 111 -15.98 -4.91 0.52
N ILE A 112 -15.34 -5.60 -0.43
CA ILE A 112 -15.99 -6.01 -1.67
C ILE A 112 -16.77 -7.29 -1.40
N SER A 113 -18.09 -7.18 -1.37
CA SER A 113 -19.01 -8.26 -1.05
C SER A 113 -19.97 -8.56 -2.20
N VAL A 114 -20.66 -9.68 -2.11
CA VAL A 114 -21.70 -10.07 -3.08
C VAL A 114 -22.84 -9.05 -3.10
N GLU A 115 -23.16 -8.47 -1.94
CA GLU A 115 -24.21 -7.46 -1.79
C GLU A 115 -23.89 -6.20 -2.60
N ASN A 116 -22.61 -5.78 -2.61
CA ASN A 116 -22.16 -4.62 -3.41
C ASN A 116 -22.33 -4.84 -4.92
N LEU A 117 -22.39 -6.09 -5.39
CA LEU A 117 -22.58 -6.35 -6.81
C LEU A 117 -23.99 -6.04 -7.30
N LYS A 118 -24.94 -5.83 -6.37
CA LYS A 118 -26.31 -5.39 -6.70
C LYS A 118 -26.37 -3.87 -6.82
N SER A 119 -25.83 -3.14 -5.85
CA SER A 119 -25.79 -1.67 -5.83
C SER A 119 -24.76 -1.08 -6.77
N GLY A 120 -23.67 -1.79 -7.02
CA GLY A 120 -22.50 -1.29 -7.74
C GLY A 120 -21.64 -0.33 -6.93
N ILE A 121 -21.90 -0.18 -5.63
CA ILE A 121 -21.20 0.75 -4.74
C ILE A 121 -20.59 -0.03 -3.57
N VAL A 122 -19.32 0.26 -3.28
CA VAL A 122 -18.60 -0.27 -2.11
C VAL A 122 -18.27 0.89 -1.19
N GLU A 123 -18.82 0.86 -0.01
CA GLU A 123 -18.48 1.80 1.06
C GLU A 123 -17.22 1.32 1.79
N ILE A 124 -16.23 2.19 1.88
CA ILE A 124 -14.96 1.91 2.55
C ILE A 124 -14.78 2.90 3.70
N GLU A 125 -14.80 2.38 4.90
CA GLU A 125 -14.45 3.13 6.10
C GLU A 125 -12.99 2.92 6.47
N ASN A 126 -12.25 4.02 6.67
CA ASN A 126 -10.89 3.99 7.12
C ASN A 126 -10.58 5.20 8.02
N LYS A 127 -10.20 4.94 9.27
CA LYS A 127 -9.86 5.97 10.28
C LYS A 127 -10.95 7.05 10.42
N GLY A 128 -12.21 6.64 10.48
CA GLY A 128 -13.36 7.55 10.62
C GLY A 128 -13.74 8.33 9.35
N LYS A 129 -13.09 8.06 8.22
CA LYS A 129 -13.47 8.61 6.92
C LYS A 129 -14.14 7.55 6.07
N ILE A 130 -15.29 7.88 5.51
CA ILE A 130 -16.07 7.04 4.62
C ILE A 130 -15.88 7.53 3.19
N ARG A 131 -15.64 6.61 2.26
CA ARG A 131 -15.66 6.89 0.82
C ARG A 131 -16.35 5.79 0.04
N ASN A 132 -16.96 6.16 -1.06
CA ASN A 132 -17.65 5.25 -1.96
C ASN A 132 -16.80 4.94 -3.20
N ILE A 133 -16.69 3.67 -3.52
CA ILE A 133 -16.07 3.17 -4.74
C ILE A 133 -17.16 2.65 -5.67
N ILE A 134 -17.22 3.20 -6.87
CA ILE A 134 -18.17 2.75 -7.90
C ILE A 134 -17.52 1.60 -8.69
N LEU A 135 -18.19 0.46 -8.70
CA LEU A 135 -17.78 -0.69 -9.49
C LEU A 135 -18.29 -0.53 -10.93
N SER A 136 -17.39 -0.66 -11.90
CA SER A 136 -17.80 -0.65 -13.30
C SER A 136 -18.69 -1.86 -13.66
N LYS A 137 -19.57 -1.72 -14.64
CA LYS A 137 -20.46 -2.80 -15.10
C LYS A 137 -19.66 -4.06 -15.48
N ASN A 138 -18.52 -3.89 -16.17
CA ASN A 138 -17.64 -5.00 -16.55
C ASN A 138 -17.04 -5.71 -15.32
N LEU A 139 -16.58 -4.96 -14.31
CA LEU A 139 -16.06 -5.54 -13.09
C LEU A 139 -17.14 -6.33 -12.36
N ILE A 140 -18.36 -5.80 -12.27
CA ILE A 140 -19.50 -6.49 -11.65
C ILE A 140 -19.79 -7.82 -12.36
N LEU A 141 -19.78 -7.85 -13.69
CA LEU A 141 -19.99 -9.09 -14.46
C LEU A 141 -18.91 -10.14 -14.17
N VAL A 142 -17.65 -9.72 -14.15
CA VAL A 142 -16.51 -10.61 -13.83
C VAL A 142 -16.65 -11.18 -12.41
N LEU A 143 -16.98 -10.33 -11.44
CA LEU A 143 -17.13 -10.75 -10.03
C LEU A 143 -18.35 -11.66 -9.84
N LYS A 144 -19.50 -11.38 -10.49
CA LYS A 144 -20.68 -12.27 -10.46
C LYS A 144 -20.36 -13.65 -11.01
N LYS A 145 -19.63 -13.72 -12.14
CA LYS A 145 -19.18 -15.00 -12.71
C LYS A 145 -18.29 -15.75 -11.71
N TYR A 146 -17.30 -15.09 -11.13
CA TYR A 146 -16.41 -15.68 -10.14
C TYR A 146 -17.16 -16.20 -8.91
N CYS A 147 -18.11 -15.41 -8.38
CA CYS A 147 -18.94 -15.82 -7.25
C CYS A 147 -19.75 -17.08 -7.57
N LYS A 148 -20.36 -17.15 -8.76
CA LYS A 148 -21.11 -18.32 -9.22
C LYS A 148 -20.23 -19.56 -9.31
N GLU A 149 -19.04 -19.45 -9.92
CA GLU A 149 -18.08 -20.55 -10.10
C GLU A 149 -17.52 -21.07 -8.77
N ASN A 150 -17.45 -20.23 -7.72
CA ASN A 150 -16.91 -20.58 -6.42
C ASN A 150 -17.97 -20.72 -5.31
N ASN A 151 -19.27 -20.74 -5.66
CA ASN A 151 -20.40 -20.87 -4.74
C ASN A 151 -20.43 -19.80 -3.63
N ILE A 152 -19.94 -18.57 -3.91
CA ILE A 152 -19.95 -17.46 -2.97
C ILE A 152 -21.31 -16.77 -3.08
N LYS A 153 -22.18 -16.97 -2.08
CA LYS A 153 -23.57 -16.47 -2.10
C LYS A 153 -23.77 -15.16 -1.34
N THR A 154 -22.95 -14.91 -0.31
CA THR A 154 -23.04 -13.73 0.57
C THR A 154 -21.67 -13.32 1.10
N GLY A 155 -21.55 -12.09 1.56
CA GLY A 155 -20.37 -11.58 2.26
C GLY A 155 -19.18 -11.28 1.34
N SER A 156 -17.99 -11.18 1.93
CA SER A 156 -16.77 -10.79 1.22
C SER A 156 -16.40 -11.79 0.11
N ILE A 157 -16.15 -11.27 -1.10
CA ILE A 157 -15.75 -12.09 -2.26
C ILE A 157 -14.32 -12.60 -2.13
N ILE A 158 -13.47 -11.81 -1.48
CA ILE A 158 -12.05 -12.12 -1.31
C ILE A 158 -11.69 -12.17 0.17
N ASN A 159 -11.41 -13.36 0.65
CA ASN A 159 -10.95 -13.59 2.03
C ASN A 159 -9.59 -14.28 2.00
N VAL A 160 -8.50 -13.48 2.02
CA VAL A 160 -7.12 -13.96 2.01
C VAL A 160 -6.21 -13.02 2.79
N SER A 161 -5.10 -13.55 3.31
CA SER A 161 -4.11 -12.74 4.03
C SER A 161 -3.31 -11.85 3.09
N ARG A 162 -2.77 -10.75 3.62
CA ARG A 162 -1.85 -9.87 2.88
C ARG A 162 -0.59 -10.62 2.40
N ILE A 163 -0.10 -11.56 3.23
CA ILE A 163 1.08 -12.38 2.92
C ILE A 163 0.80 -13.26 1.70
N TYR A 164 -0.38 -13.89 1.65
CA TYR A 164 -0.81 -14.67 0.48
C TYR A 164 -0.77 -13.82 -0.79
N ILE A 165 -1.39 -12.63 -0.77
CA ILE A 165 -1.42 -11.75 -1.96
C ILE A 165 0.00 -11.36 -2.38
N HIS A 166 0.86 -10.96 -1.42
CA HIS A 166 2.22 -10.55 -1.71
C HIS A 166 3.04 -11.67 -2.38
N ASN A 167 3.00 -12.89 -1.81
CA ASN A 167 3.72 -14.04 -2.34
C ASN A 167 3.17 -14.47 -3.70
N SER A 168 1.85 -14.48 -3.84
CA SER A 168 1.18 -14.83 -5.09
C SER A 168 1.48 -13.84 -6.22
N LEU A 169 1.56 -12.53 -5.94
CA LEU A 169 1.98 -11.52 -6.90
C LEU A 169 3.42 -11.76 -7.37
N LYS A 170 4.33 -12.04 -6.44
CA LYS A 170 5.74 -12.34 -6.78
C LYS A 170 5.86 -13.59 -7.63
N GLN A 171 5.09 -14.64 -7.32
CA GLN A 171 5.08 -15.87 -8.09
C GLN A 171 4.48 -15.65 -9.49
N SER A 172 3.37 -14.94 -9.61
CA SER A 172 2.78 -14.57 -10.90
C SER A 172 3.76 -13.76 -11.75
N ALA A 173 4.51 -12.83 -11.14
CA ALA A 173 5.55 -12.07 -11.81
C ALA A 173 6.72 -12.93 -12.27
N ALA A 174 7.09 -13.95 -11.49
CA ALA A 174 8.14 -14.90 -11.87
C ALA A 174 7.72 -15.78 -13.05
N ASN A 175 6.44 -16.17 -13.10
CA ASN A 175 5.87 -16.97 -14.19
C ASN A 175 5.71 -16.16 -15.49
N ALA A 176 5.51 -14.84 -15.38
CA ALA A 176 5.34 -13.96 -16.53
C ALA A 176 6.61 -13.85 -17.35
N ARG A 177 6.70 -14.58 -18.47
CA ARG A 177 7.84 -14.58 -19.38
C ARG A 177 8.07 -13.16 -19.94
N GLY A 178 9.33 -12.83 -20.29
CA GLY A 178 9.68 -11.58 -20.98
C GLY A 178 10.07 -10.43 -20.07
N GLY A 179 10.77 -10.70 -18.97
CA GLY A 179 11.54 -9.69 -18.23
C GLY A 179 10.72 -8.75 -17.34
N LEU A 180 9.55 -9.18 -16.86
CA LEU A 180 8.81 -8.40 -15.87
C LEU A 180 9.60 -8.29 -14.58
N LYS A 181 10.01 -7.08 -14.20
CA LYS A 181 10.75 -6.86 -12.96
C LYS A 181 9.84 -7.13 -11.78
N LYS A 182 10.21 -8.11 -10.93
CA LYS A 182 9.47 -8.47 -9.72
C LYS A 182 9.27 -7.30 -8.76
N SER A 183 10.18 -6.32 -8.75
CA SER A 183 10.09 -5.09 -7.95
C SER A 183 8.89 -4.23 -8.33
N LYS A 184 8.48 -4.24 -9.60
CA LYS A 184 7.30 -3.49 -10.08
C LYS A 184 5.97 -4.12 -9.64
N VAL A 185 5.97 -5.44 -9.29
CA VAL A 185 4.73 -6.17 -9.03
C VAL A 185 4.45 -6.25 -7.55
N HIS A 186 3.76 -5.25 -7.05
CA HIS A 186 3.26 -5.17 -5.69
C HIS A 186 1.89 -4.48 -5.70
N ALA A 187 1.09 -4.68 -4.66
CA ALA A 187 -0.29 -4.19 -4.65
C ALA A 187 -0.44 -2.69 -4.88
N HIS A 188 0.50 -1.89 -4.39
CA HIS A 188 0.46 -0.44 -4.59
C HIS A 188 0.69 -0.06 -6.07
N ALA A 189 1.39 -0.89 -6.85
CA ALA A 189 1.58 -0.67 -8.28
C ALA A 189 0.27 -0.73 -9.07
N PHE A 190 -0.69 -1.57 -8.66
CA PHE A 190 -2.03 -1.60 -9.28
C PHE A 190 -2.82 -0.33 -8.98
N ARG A 191 -2.65 0.25 -7.79
CA ARG A 191 -3.26 1.52 -7.43
C ARG A 191 -2.66 2.67 -8.26
N HIS A 192 -1.36 2.66 -8.52
CA HIS A 192 -0.73 3.60 -9.46
C HIS A 192 -1.26 3.41 -10.89
N LEU A 193 -1.38 2.16 -11.35
CA LEU A 193 -1.95 1.86 -12.66
C LEU A 193 -3.38 2.41 -12.77
N PHE A 194 -4.23 2.17 -11.76
CA PHE A 194 -5.56 2.76 -11.69
C PHE A 194 -5.53 4.28 -11.77
N ALA A 195 -4.66 4.94 -10.97
CA ALA A 195 -4.56 6.40 -10.96
C ALA A 195 -4.20 6.97 -12.34
N VAL A 196 -3.20 6.38 -13.00
CA VAL A 196 -2.80 6.81 -14.35
C VAL A 196 -3.93 6.60 -15.37
N GLN A 197 -4.61 5.45 -15.33
CA GLN A 197 -5.73 5.17 -16.22
C GLN A 197 -6.93 6.08 -15.96
N PHE A 198 -7.21 6.38 -14.68
CA PHE A 198 -8.28 7.29 -14.28
C PHE A 198 -8.03 8.71 -14.81
N LEU A 199 -6.83 9.25 -14.59
CA LEU A 199 -6.46 10.59 -15.06
C LEU A 199 -6.57 10.70 -16.58
N LYS A 200 -6.07 9.70 -17.33
CA LYS A 200 -6.17 9.66 -18.80
C LYS A 200 -7.62 9.69 -19.30
N LYS A 201 -8.55 9.05 -18.58
CA LYS A 201 -9.97 8.94 -18.97
C LYS A 201 -10.80 10.13 -18.48
N ASN A 202 -10.36 10.86 -17.49
CA ASN A 202 -11.14 11.92 -16.81
C ASN A 202 -10.44 13.28 -16.87
N ASN A 203 -9.82 13.62 -18.01
CA ASN A 203 -9.23 14.94 -18.26
C ASN A 203 -8.30 15.43 -17.13
N ASN A 204 -7.48 14.53 -16.58
CA ASN A 204 -6.57 14.80 -15.47
C ASN A 204 -7.25 15.37 -14.19
N ASN A 205 -8.47 14.95 -13.90
CA ASN A 205 -9.17 15.38 -12.69
C ASN A 205 -8.54 14.78 -11.43
N ILE A 206 -7.54 15.49 -10.88
CA ILE A 206 -6.78 15.09 -9.70
C ILE A 206 -7.65 15.09 -8.43
N ALA A 207 -8.57 16.06 -8.31
CA ALA A 207 -9.45 16.16 -7.14
C ALA A 207 -10.35 14.92 -7.01
N ALA A 208 -11.02 14.53 -8.10
CA ALA A 208 -11.84 13.32 -8.11
C ALA A 208 -11.02 12.05 -7.85
N LEU A 209 -9.79 11.98 -8.36
CA LEU A 209 -8.89 10.86 -8.07
C LEU A 209 -8.52 10.80 -6.58
N ALA A 210 -8.22 11.94 -5.96
CA ALA A 210 -7.87 12.01 -4.54
C ALA A 210 -9.03 11.53 -3.65
N ASP A 211 -10.26 11.91 -3.97
CA ASP A 211 -11.47 11.47 -3.28
C ASP A 211 -11.65 9.95 -3.39
N ILE A 212 -11.57 9.40 -4.61
CA ILE A 212 -11.68 7.95 -4.84
C ILE A 212 -10.60 7.19 -4.09
N LEU A 213 -9.37 7.68 -4.11
CA LEU A 213 -8.26 7.04 -3.43
C LEU A 213 -8.28 7.27 -1.90
N GLY A 214 -9.06 8.24 -1.40
CA GLY A 214 -9.12 8.59 0.02
C GLY A 214 -7.78 9.16 0.51
N HIS A 215 -7.23 10.13 -0.23
CA HIS A 215 -6.12 10.95 0.21
C HIS A 215 -6.66 12.08 1.10
N SER A 216 -5.99 12.33 2.23
CA SER A 216 -6.42 13.34 3.21
C SER A 216 -5.94 14.75 2.86
N SER A 217 -4.99 14.87 1.93
CA SER A 217 -4.45 16.13 1.43
C SER A 217 -4.07 15.98 -0.04
N LEU A 218 -4.16 17.08 -0.78
CA LEU A 218 -3.69 17.23 -2.17
C LEU A 218 -2.23 17.71 -2.21
N GLU A 219 -1.46 17.53 -1.11
CA GLU A 219 -0.04 17.90 -1.07
C GLU A 219 0.84 16.93 -1.86
#